data_2d18546f2c8d301d3bae4b60238b0304
#
_entry.id   2d18546f2c8d301d3bae4b60238b0304
#
_cell.length_a   1.000
_cell.length_b   1.000
_cell.length_c   1.000
_cell.angle_alpha   90.00
_cell.angle_beta   90.00
_cell.angle_gamma   90.00
#
_symmetry.space_group_name_H-M   'P 1'
#
loop_
_entity.id
_entity.type
_entity.pdbx_description
1 polymer ?
#
loop_
_entity_poly.entity_id
_entity_poly.type
_entity_poly.pdbx_seq_one_letter_code
_entity_poly.pdbx_strand_id
1 'polypeptide(L)'
;MFITKIKKHIAKKAKCDYKQVELSPNTKFGDLTIKCFGLGRNPDESAKNLANTIKPDKTIKSVNAIGPYLNFKINYKNFSKNVLQEIFKKQKKYGKSDFGKAEKIILEFAHPNTHKSFHIGHLRNIITGESLARILENTGYKIIRANYQGDVGLHIAKCLYGMENLKLKSKSEKQQLKTKNLNEKIEFLSKAYVNGSRAYEVNKKAKTEIQELNEKIYSQDKSVKKLYQQTRQWSLEYFNKIYKRLGVKFDRLYFESEVFKQGKKIVLKNLKNNIFKKSQNAIIFQGEKYGLHNRVFITSRKQATYEAKDLALAELQIKEYNPSKIIHLVGPEQTEYFKVVFKALEKINPKFKNKEIHLSYGWVGLKSGKMSSRAGKVVLAESLLDKIKTKLNNQEKIAQAAVKYSILKNSRTKDIAFSIKESINLSGNSGPYLQYTYARIQSILKKHGKELCKNTKFCVLTDTEQQLILQLSLFPEAILQSAKNFDSSEIAKYLYNLAKIFNDYYHKVPILKSKKIEKEFRLVLISVISIVLKKGLYLLGIETVDKM
;
A
#
# COMPACT_ATOMS: atom_id res chain seq x y z
N MET A 1 17.29 8.03 -15.64
CA MET A 1 17.85 7.21 -14.55
C MET A 1 19.30 6.86 -14.91
N PHE A 2 20.23 6.93 -13.95
CA PHE A 2 21.66 6.71 -14.22
C PHE A 2 21.95 5.30 -14.72
N ILE A 3 21.50 4.32 -13.95
CA ILE A 3 21.81 2.92 -14.29
C ILE A 3 21.18 2.52 -15.64
N THR A 4 20.00 3.02 -15.97
CA THR A 4 19.37 2.79 -17.27
C THR A 4 20.18 3.38 -18.42
N LYS A 5 20.83 4.54 -18.21
CA LYS A 5 21.75 5.11 -19.23
C LYS A 5 22.98 4.24 -19.43
N ILE A 6 23.55 3.74 -18.33
CA ILE A 6 24.69 2.82 -18.39
C ILE A 6 24.30 1.52 -19.09
N LYS A 7 23.17 0.91 -18.72
CA LYS A 7 22.64 -0.30 -19.37
C LYS A 7 22.47 -0.09 -20.89
N LYS A 8 21.89 1.03 -21.32
CA LYS A 8 21.75 1.37 -22.74
C LYS A 8 23.11 1.57 -23.43
N HIS A 9 24.07 2.16 -22.75
CA HIS A 9 25.41 2.35 -23.28
C HIS A 9 26.13 1.00 -23.49
N ILE A 10 26.07 0.11 -22.50
CA ILE A 10 26.60 -1.26 -22.58
C ILE A 10 25.89 -2.04 -23.68
N ALA A 11 24.57 -2.01 -23.73
CA ALA A 11 23.78 -2.72 -24.73
C ALA A 11 24.13 -2.30 -26.18
N LYS A 12 24.35 -0.99 -26.39
CA LYS A 12 24.82 -0.48 -27.70
C LYS A 12 26.16 -1.07 -28.09
N LYS A 13 27.11 -1.16 -27.15
CA LYS A 13 28.44 -1.74 -27.40
C LYS A 13 28.40 -3.25 -27.61
N ALA A 14 27.54 -3.95 -26.85
CA ALA A 14 27.35 -5.40 -26.96
C ALA A 14 26.36 -5.82 -28.06
N LYS A 15 25.73 -4.87 -28.78
CA LYS A 15 24.72 -5.10 -29.82
C LYS A 15 23.54 -5.96 -29.33
N CYS A 16 23.05 -5.70 -28.12
CA CYS A 16 21.94 -6.44 -27.51
C CYS A 16 20.83 -5.50 -26.98
N ASP A 17 19.68 -6.06 -26.55
CA ASP A 17 18.65 -5.26 -25.86
C ASP A 17 19.17 -4.84 -24.47
N TYR A 18 18.91 -3.58 -24.08
CA TYR A 18 19.34 -3.06 -22.78
C TYR A 18 18.71 -3.81 -21.58
N LYS A 19 17.61 -4.52 -21.79
CA LYS A 19 16.96 -5.37 -20.79
C LYS A 19 17.79 -6.60 -20.47
N GLN A 20 18.65 -7.05 -21.37
CA GLN A 20 19.59 -8.15 -21.16
C GLN A 20 20.78 -7.76 -20.27
N VAL A 21 21.01 -6.44 -20.07
CA VAL A 21 22.02 -5.95 -19.14
C VAL A 21 21.43 -5.96 -17.73
N GLU A 22 21.81 -6.93 -16.92
CA GLU A 22 21.33 -7.14 -15.55
C GLU A 22 22.35 -6.62 -14.53
N LEU A 23 21.92 -6.46 -13.27
CA LEU A 23 22.85 -6.30 -12.15
C LEU A 23 23.57 -7.62 -11.93
N SER A 24 24.90 -7.57 -11.73
CA SER A 24 25.66 -8.77 -11.42
C SER A 24 25.24 -9.34 -10.06
N PRO A 25 24.95 -10.62 -9.95
CA PRO A 25 24.62 -11.25 -8.66
C PRO A 25 25.83 -11.27 -7.70
N ASN A 26 27.05 -11.18 -8.23
CA ASN A 26 28.29 -11.11 -7.47
C ASN A 26 29.15 -9.92 -7.92
N THR A 27 29.22 -8.91 -7.07
CA THR A 27 29.96 -7.66 -7.33
C THR A 27 31.49 -7.85 -7.47
N LYS A 28 32.04 -9.00 -7.07
CA LYS A 28 33.45 -9.35 -7.31
C LYS A 28 33.75 -9.49 -8.81
N PHE A 29 32.79 -10.00 -9.59
CA PHE A 29 32.96 -10.21 -11.02
C PHE A 29 32.65 -8.97 -11.86
N GLY A 30 31.73 -8.13 -11.38
CA GLY A 30 31.31 -6.89 -12.05
C GLY A 30 30.14 -6.24 -11.36
N ASP A 31 29.74 -5.08 -11.83
CA ASP A 31 28.54 -4.36 -11.35
C ASP A 31 27.31 -4.72 -12.20
N LEU A 32 27.55 -4.97 -13.50
CA LEU A 32 26.54 -5.35 -14.48
C LEU A 32 27.01 -6.58 -15.27
N THR A 33 26.07 -7.36 -15.78
CA THR A 33 26.35 -8.57 -16.54
C THR A 33 25.39 -8.75 -17.70
N ILE A 34 25.85 -9.42 -18.76
CA ILE A 34 25.04 -9.94 -19.86
C ILE A 34 25.21 -11.45 -19.87
N LYS A 35 24.11 -12.19 -19.96
CA LYS A 35 24.11 -13.65 -20.19
C LYS A 35 24.17 -13.91 -21.68
N CYS A 36 25.24 -14.49 -22.14
CA CYS A 36 25.52 -14.66 -23.58
C CYS A 36 24.87 -15.91 -24.20
N PHE A 37 23.96 -16.61 -23.48
CA PHE A 37 23.32 -17.84 -23.97
C PHE A 37 22.56 -17.70 -25.29
N GLY A 38 22.12 -16.49 -25.66
CA GLY A 38 21.42 -16.21 -26.92
C GLY A 38 22.21 -15.44 -27.95
N LEU A 39 23.54 -15.25 -27.76
CA LEU A 39 24.38 -14.42 -28.63
C LEU A 39 25.26 -15.19 -29.60
N GLY A 40 25.10 -16.50 -29.73
CA GLY A 40 25.88 -17.36 -30.63
C GLY A 40 25.79 -18.84 -30.27
N ARG A 41 26.38 -19.72 -31.10
CA ARG A 41 26.38 -21.19 -30.88
C ARG A 41 27.17 -21.60 -29.63
N ASN A 42 28.25 -20.87 -29.32
CA ASN A 42 29.05 -21.08 -28.12
C ASN A 42 28.98 -19.83 -27.21
N PRO A 43 28.23 -19.87 -26.10
CA PRO A 43 28.06 -18.72 -25.21
C PRO A 43 29.36 -18.23 -24.57
N ASP A 44 30.29 -19.13 -24.22
CA ASP A 44 31.57 -18.80 -23.59
C ASP A 44 32.50 -18.06 -24.56
N GLU A 45 32.56 -18.53 -25.80
CA GLU A 45 33.31 -17.88 -26.85
C GLU A 45 32.73 -16.52 -27.24
N SER A 46 31.40 -16.43 -27.30
CA SER A 46 30.69 -15.16 -27.52
C SER A 46 31.00 -14.14 -26.43
N ALA A 47 31.04 -14.56 -25.16
CA ALA A 47 31.40 -13.70 -24.05
C ALA A 47 32.86 -13.23 -24.14
N LYS A 48 33.79 -14.12 -24.45
CA LYS A 48 35.21 -13.80 -24.63
C LYS A 48 35.46 -12.83 -25.79
N ASN A 49 34.82 -13.07 -26.94
CA ASN A 49 34.96 -12.21 -28.13
C ASN A 49 34.41 -10.80 -27.85
N LEU A 50 33.28 -10.69 -27.19
CA LEU A 50 32.72 -9.40 -26.77
C LEU A 50 33.62 -8.69 -25.74
N ALA A 51 34.20 -9.43 -24.78
CA ALA A 51 35.11 -8.85 -23.79
C ALA A 51 36.36 -8.25 -24.44
N ASN A 52 36.90 -8.91 -25.48
CA ASN A 52 38.07 -8.43 -26.23
C ASN A 52 37.76 -7.23 -27.13
N THR A 53 36.50 -7.16 -27.63
CA THR A 53 36.07 -6.10 -28.56
C THR A 53 35.66 -4.82 -27.84
N ILE A 54 35.00 -4.96 -26.68
CA ILE A 54 34.45 -3.82 -25.93
C ILE A 54 35.55 -3.18 -25.07
N LYS A 55 36.08 -2.05 -25.55
CA LYS A 55 37.12 -1.31 -24.82
C LYS A 55 36.50 -0.48 -23.66
N PRO A 56 37.23 -0.38 -22.52
CA PRO A 56 36.93 0.55 -21.43
C PRO A 56 36.78 1.99 -21.92
N ASP A 57 35.99 2.78 -21.17
CA ASP A 57 35.78 4.19 -21.47
C ASP A 57 35.42 5.00 -20.18
N LYS A 58 34.95 6.23 -20.35
CA LYS A 58 34.54 7.07 -19.20
C LYS A 58 33.37 6.48 -18.37
N THR A 59 32.65 5.47 -18.87
CA THR A 59 31.50 4.83 -18.21
C THR A 59 31.88 3.43 -17.69
N ILE A 60 32.65 2.69 -18.46
CA ILE A 60 33.04 1.31 -18.19
C ILE A 60 34.53 1.28 -17.83
N LYS A 61 34.87 0.79 -16.63
CA LYS A 61 36.27 0.63 -16.17
C LYS A 61 36.94 -0.62 -16.75
N SER A 62 36.22 -1.75 -16.76
CA SER A 62 36.70 -3.02 -17.31
C SER A 62 35.54 -3.90 -17.79
N VAL A 63 35.89 -4.81 -18.71
CA VAL A 63 34.97 -5.82 -19.26
C VAL A 63 35.69 -7.16 -19.17
N ASN A 64 35.04 -8.16 -18.55
CA ASN A 64 35.63 -9.49 -18.35
C ASN A 64 34.59 -10.58 -18.65
N ALA A 65 34.98 -11.63 -19.33
CA ALA A 65 34.19 -12.82 -19.54
C ALA A 65 34.49 -13.85 -18.46
N ILE A 66 33.45 -14.46 -17.88
CA ILE A 66 33.56 -15.58 -16.93
C ILE A 66 32.52 -16.61 -17.35
N GLY A 67 32.96 -17.69 -18.00
CA GLY A 67 32.06 -18.62 -18.67
C GLY A 67 31.16 -17.86 -19.65
N PRO A 68 29.84 -18.14 -19.69
CA PRO A 68 28.90 -17.51 -20.59
C PRO A 68 28.46 -16.10 -20.13
N TYR A 69 29.11 -15.51 -19.14
CA TYR A 69 28.74 -14.22 -18.57
C TYR A 69 29.75 -13.14 -18.96
N LEU A 70 29.26 -12.08 -19.59
CA LEU A 70 30.06 -10.89 -19.88
C LEU A 70 29.80 -9.86 -18.76
N ASN A 71 30.83 -9.57 -17.97
CA ASN A 71 30.75 -8.75 -16.78
C ASN A 71 31.40 -7.38 -16.99
N PHE A 72 30.75 -6.34 -16.51
CA PHE A 72 31.15 -4.94 -16.64
C PHE A 72 31.36 -4.30 -15.27
N LYS A 73 32.53 -3.67 -15.09
CA LYS A 73 32.81 -2.81 -13.93
C LYS A 73 32.59 -1.36 -14.33
N ILE A 74 31.80 -0.63 -13.53
CA ILE A 74 31.51 0.79 -13.76
C ILE A 74 32.74 1.64 -13.41
N ASN A 75 32.95 2.73 -14.14
CA ASN A 75 33.92 3.74 -13.78
C ASN A 75 33.38 4.68 -12.70
N TYR A 76 33.64 4.37 -11.44
CA TYR A 76 33.09 5.09 -10.31
C TYR A 76 33.57 6.53 -10.15
N LYS A 77 34.65 6.96 -10.78
CA LYS A 77 35.14 8.36 -10.69
C LYS A 77 34.08 9.36 -11.11
N ASN A 78 33.50 9.18 -12.28
CA ASN A 78 32.45 10.06 -12.80
C ASN A 78 31.05 9.65 -12.30
N PHE A 79 30.80 8.35 -12.15
CA PHE A 79 29.52 7.83 -11.74
C PHE A 79 29.14 8.29 -10.33
N SER A 80 30.07 8.17 -9.36
CA SER A 80 29.83 8.61 -7.98
C SER A 80 29.50 10.09 -7.91
N LYS A 81 30.31 10.94 -8.56
CA LYS A 81 30.07 12.39 -8.61
C LYS A 81 28.67 12.71 -9.11
N ASN A 82 28.27 12.11 -10.24
CA ASN A 82 26.98 12.36 -10.86
C ASN A 82 25.80 11.92 -9.97
N VAL A 83 25.89 10.72 -9.35
CA VAL A 83 24.85 10.17 -8.48
C VAL A 83 24.68 11.02 -7.22
N LEU A 84 25.79 11.33 -6.54
CA LEU A 84 25.76 12.10 -5.30
C LEU A 84 25.26 13.53 -5.54
N GLN A 85 25.74 14.20 -6.58
CA GLN A 85 25.29 15.56 -6.93
C GLN A 85 23.82 15.60 -7.31
N GLU A 86 23.31 14.63 -8.08
CA GLU A 86 21.89 14.59 -8.43
C GLU A 86 21.01 14.40 -7.22
N ILE A 87 21.37 13.47 -6.31
CA ILE A 87 20.59 13.26 -5.09
C ILE A 87 20.61 14.52 -4.24
N PHE A 88 21.77 15.12 -4.07
CA PHE A 88 21.95 16.33 -3.29
C PHE A 88 21.17 17.52 -3.88
N LYS A 89 21.17 17.68 -5.20
CA LYS A 89 20.41 18.72 -5.91
C LYS A 89 18.89 18.49 -5.83
N LYS A 90 18.45 17.27 -6.05
CA LYS A 90 17.01 16.92 -6.10
C LYS A 90 16.36 16.75 -4.74
N GLN A 91 17.12 16.42 -3.69
CA GLN A 91 16.61 16.25 -2.34
C GLN A 91 15.35 15.34 -2.33
N LYS A 92 14.27 15.79 -1.69
CA LYS A 92 12.98 15.10 -1.65
C LYS A 92 12.35 14.80 -3.03
N LYS A 93 12.86 15.40 -4.09
CA LYS A 93 12.41 15.14 -5.48
C LYS A 93 13.20 14.01 -6.16
N TYR A 94 14.27 13.47 -5.54
CA TYR A 94 14.99 12.35 -6.12
C TYR A 94 14.08 11.12 -6.22
N GLY A 95 14.10 10.44 -7.36
CA GLY A 95 13.20 9.33 -7.68
C GLY A 95 11.81 9.73 -8.17
N LYS A 96 11.48 11.05 -8.27
CA LYS A 96 10.27 11.47 -8.98
C LYS A 96 10.39 11.24 -10.48
N SER A 97 9.28 10.86 -11.10
CA SER A 97 9.15 10.73 -12.56
C SER A 97 7.77 11.21 -13.02
N ASP A 98 7.61 11.35 -14.32
CA ASP A 98 6.37 11.68 -15.01
C ASP A 98 5.74 10.48 -15.73
N PHE A 99 6.10 9.27 -15.30
CA PHE A 99 5.63 8.01 -15.90
C PHE A 99 4.10 7.97 -16.03
N GLY A 100 3.38 8.47 -15.03
CA GLY A 100 1.92 8.56 -15.00
C GLY A 100 1.32 9.70 -15.83
N LYS A 101 2.14 10.57 -16.45
CA LYS A 101 1.70 11.67 -17.34
C LYS A 101 0.53 12.50 -16.82
N ALA A 102 0.47 12.69 -15.50
CA ALA A 102 -0.61 13.36 -14.80
C ALA A 102 -2.01 12.72 -14.99
N GLU A 103 -2.07 11.46 -15.42
CA GLU A 103 -3.33 10.73 -15.47
C GLU A 103 -3.98 10.67 -14.08
N LYS A 104 -5.30 10.87 -14.07
CA LYS A 104 -6.10 10.88 -12.85
C LYS A 104 -6.59 9.47 -12.53
N ILE A 105 -6.26 8.98 -11.34
CA ILE A 105 -6.66 7.65 -10.85
C ILE A 105 -7.42 7.83 -9.54
N ILE A 106 -8.57 7.20 -9.40
CA ILE A 106 -9.20 6.96 -8.10
C ILE A 106 -8.59 5.69 -7.52
N LEU A 107 -8.00 5.79 -6.34
CA LEU A 107 -7.57 4.64 -5.56
C LEU A 107 -8.48 4.50 -4.35
N GLU A 108 -9.31 3.48 -4.38
CA GLU A 108 -10.32 3.21 -3.39
C GLU A 108 -9.83 2.14 -2.40
N PHE A 109 -9.79 2.50 -1.12
CA PHE A 109 -9.29 1.63 -0.06
C PHE A 109 -9.91 1.96 1.31
N ALA A 110 -9.62 1.15 2.32
CA ALA A 110 -10.16 1.10 3.67
C ALA A 110 -11.51 0.35 3.78
N HIS A 111 -12.56 0.75 3.08
CA HIS A 111 -13.87 0.09 2.99
C HIS A 111 -14.49 -0.36 4.32
N PRO A 112 -14.54 0.48 5.36
CA PRO A 112 -15.09 0.07 6.64
C PRO A 112 -16.62 0.02 6.59
N ASN A 113 -17.16 -0.87 7.40
CA ASN A 113 -18.57 -0.85 7.73
C ASN A 113 -18.77 -0.11 9.05
N THR A 114 -19.66 0.88 9.09
CA THR A 114 -20.05 1.51 10.34
C THR A 114 -20.58 0.47 11.34
N HIS A 115 -20.59 0.78 12.63
CA HIS A 115 -20.98 -0.12 13.72
C HIS A 115 -20.07 -1.35 13.90
N LYS A 116 -18.89 -1.35 13.28
CA LYS A 116 -17.85 -2.37 13.46
C LYS A 116 -16.51 -1.74 13.77
N SER A 117 -15.74 -2.37 14.65
CA SER A 117 -14.37 -1.95 14.96
C SER A 117 -13.38 -2.38 13.87
N PHE A 118 -12.32 -1.61 13.71
CA PHE A 118 -11.21 -2.01 12.84
C PHE A 118 -10.43 -3.18 13.41
N HIS A 119 -10.01 -4.07 12.54
CA HIS A 119 -9.11 -5.18 12.83
C HIS A 119 -7.84 -5.11 11.96
N ILE A 120 -6.89 -6.00 12.19
CA ILE A 120 -5.62 -6.03 11.46
C ILE A 120 -5.79 -6.09 9.93
N GLY A 121 -6.86 -6.70 9.42
CA GLY A 121 -7.18 -6.71 7.98
C GLY A 121 -7.44 -5.30 7.44
N HIS A 122 -8.15 -4.45 8.20
CA HIS A 122 -8.35 -3.05 7.83
C HIS A 122 -7.02 -2.29 7.88
N LEU A 123 -6.14 -2.56 8.86
CA LEU A 123 -4.80 -1.95 8.88
C LEU A 123 -4.03 -2.30 7.62
N ARG A 124 -4.06 -3.56 7.19
CA ARG A 124 -3.40 -3.99 5.96
C ARG A 124 -3.90 -3.22 4.75
N ASN A 125 -5.20 -3.13 4.59
CA ASN A 125 -5.82 -2.41 3.47
C ASN A 125 -5.42 -0.93 3.47
N ILE A 126 -5.61 -0.23 4.60
CA ILE A 126 -5.32 1.20 4.74
C ILE A 126 -3.84 1.50 4.50
N ILE A 127 -2.93 0.73 5.10
CA ILE A 127 -1.48 0.92 4.99
C ILE A 127 -1.01 0.65 3.55
N THR A 128 -1.52 -0.39 2.90
CA THR A 128 -1.19 -0.72 1.52
C THR A 128 -1.71 0.36 0.57
N GLY A 129 -2.97 0.79 0.73
CA GLY A 129 -3.58 1.83 -0.11
C GLY A 129 -2.84 3.16 -0.03
N GLU A 130 -2.52 3.63 1.17
CA GLU A 130 -1.77 4.89 1.34
C GLU A 130 -0.35 4.82 0.76
N SER A 131 0.36 3.70 0.96
CA SER A 131 1.68 3.52 0.36
C SER A 131 1.62 3.53 -1.17
N LEU A 132 0.67 2.81 -1.77
CA LEU A 132 0.46 2.82 -3.22
C LEU A 132 0.10 4.22 -3.74
N ALA A 133 -0.77 4.95 -3.05
CA ALA A 133 -1.11 6.32 -3.41
C ALA A 133 0.14 7.20 -3.49
N ARG A 134 1.00 7.18 -2.47
CA ARG A 134 2.25 7.97 -2.44
C ARG A 134 3.24 7.56 -3.54
N ILE A 135 3.33 6.27 -3.84
CA ILE A 135 4.20 5.74 -4.90
C ILE A 135 3.71 6.20 -6.28
N LEU A 136 2.42 6.08 -6.54
CA LEU A 136 1.81 6.52 -7.80
C LEU A 136 1.91 8.03 -7.99
N GLU A 137 1.65 8.83 -6.95
CA GLU A 137 1.88 10.28 -6.98
C GLU A 137 3.34 10.63 -7.27
N ASN A 138 4.27 9.89 -6.68
CA ASN A 138 5.70 10.10 -6.93
C ASN A 138 6.11 9.78 -8.36
N THR A 139 5.37 8.93 -9.05
CA THR A 139 5.60 8.57 -10.46
C THR A 139 4.77 9.37 -11.45
N GLY A 140 4.09 10.43 -10.99
CA GLY A 140 3.45 11.43 -11.85
C GLY A 140 1.95 11.23 -12.09
N TYR A 141 1.30 10.29 -11.40
CA TYR A 141 -0.17 10.20 -11.41
C TYR A 141 -0.81 11.24 -10.50
N LYS A 142 -2.03 11.65 -10.82
CA LYS A 142 -2.91 12.42 -9.93
C LYS A 142 -3.85 11.45 -9.22
N ILE A 143 -3.59 11.20 -7.94
CA ILE A 143 -4.35 10.22 -7.15
C ILE A 143 -5.46 10.91 -6.36
N ILE A 144 -6.68 10.39 -6.48
CA ILE A 144 -7.81 10.67 -5.61
C ILE A 144 -7.94 9.49 -4.64
N ARG A 145 -7.69 9.72 -3.36
CA ARG A 145 -7.90 8.72 -2.31
C ARG A 145 -9.38 8.67 -1.97
N ALA A 146 -10.02 7.61 -2.37
CA ALA A 146 -11.43 7.36 -2.10
C ALA A 146 -11.62 6.28 -1.02
N ASN A 147 -12.70 6.40 -0.26
CA ASN A 147 -13.05 5.44 0.75
C ASN A 147 -14.57 5.21 0.71
N TYR A 148 -14.97 4.04 0.24
CA TYR A 148 -16.37 3.64 0.17
C TYR A 148 -16.78 2.91 1.44
N GLN A 149 -17.76 3.44 2.18
CA GLN A 149 -18.13 3.00 3.51
C GLN A 149 -19.54 2.40 3.53
N GLY A 150 -19.65 1.23 4.16
CA GLY A 150 -20.94 0.59 4.39
C GLY A 150 -21.65 1.23 5.58
N ASP A 151 -22.58 2.14 5.32
CA ASP A 151 -23.36 2.86 6.34
C ASP A 151 -24.86 2.53 6.31
N VAL A 152 -25.31 1.62 5.46
CA VAL A 152 -26.65 1.04 5.44
C VAL A 152 -26.59 -0.47 5.25
N GLY A 153 -27.59 -1.19 5.76
CA GLY A 153 -27.68 -2.63 5.55
C GLY A 153 -27.86 -3.44 6.85
N LEU A 154 -27.99 -4.73 6.66
CA LEU A 154 -28.37 -5.67 7.72
C LEU A 154 -27.42 -5.65 8.93
N HIS A 155 -26.13 -5.35 8.74
CA HIS A 155 -25.17 -5.27 9.83
C HIS A 155 -25.47 -4.15 10.82
N ILE A 156 -26.04 -3.03 10.33
CA ILE A 156 -26.46 -1.91 11.18
C ILE A 156 -27.74 -2.29 11.93
N ALA A 157 -28.72 -2.86 11.22
CA ALA A 157 -29.95 -3.32 11.86
C ALA A 157 -29.67 -4.33 12.98
N LYS A 158 -28.75 -5.28 12.77
CA LYS A 158 -28.27 -6.20 13.81
C LYS A 158 -27.67 -5.46 15.01
N CYS A 159 -26.87 -4.43 14.77
CA CYS A 159 -26.26 -3.63 15.84
C CYS A 159 -27.35 -2.86 16.64
N LEU A 160 -28.25 -2.16 15.97
CA LEU A 160 -29.31 -1.39 16.63
C LEU A 160 -30.23 -2.30 17.42
N TYR A 161 -30.63 -3.46 16.87
CA TYR A 161 -31.41 -4.47 17.59
C TYR A 161 -30.68 -4.97 18.84
N GLY A 162 -29.37 -5.28 18.71
CA GLY A 162 -28.57 -5.70 19.84
C GLY A 162 -28.39 -4.65 20.92
N MET A 163 -28.42 -3.35 20.57
CA MET A 163 -28.40 -2.26 21.55
C MET A 163 -29.66 -2.26 22.41
N GLU A 164 -30.85 -2.51 21.82
CA GLU A 164 -32.11 -2.59 22.56
C GLU A 164 -32.09 -3.78 23.52
N ASN A 165 -31.54 -4.92 23.11
CA ASN A 165 -31.48 -6.15 23.93
C ASN A 165 -30.40 -6.11 25.04
N LEU A 166 -29.35 -5.31 24.90
CA LEU A 166 -28.37 -5.09 25.96
C LEU A 166 -28.87 -4.24 27.11
N LYS A 167 -30.22 -4.06 27.18
CA LYS A 167 -30.94 -3.41 28.29
C LYS A 167 -30.42 -2.00 28.62
N LEU A 168 -30.41 -1.11 27.64
CA LEU A 168 -30.51 0.32 27.96
C LEU A 168 -31.96 0.63 28.38
N LYS A 169 -32.46 -0.09 29.43
CA LYS A 169 -33.84 -0.03 29.86
C LYS A 169 -34.17 1.24 30.63
N SER A 170 -33.19 1.91 31.18
CA SER A 170 -33.41 3.14 31.97
C SER A 170 -32.99 4.39 31.22
N LYS A 171 -33.64 5.52 31.52
CA LYS A 171 -33.21 6.85 31.06
C LYS A 171 -31.79 7.16 31.51
N SER A 172 -31.37 6.68 32.68
CA SER A 172 -30.04 6.85 33.25
C SER A 172 -28.94 6.14 32.41
N GLU A 173 -29.16 4.91 31.93
CA GLU A 173 -28.16 4.18 31.11
C GLU A 173 -28.05 4.80 29.71
N LYS A 174 -29.14 5.29 29.13
CA LYS A 174 -29.09 6.07 27.88
C LYS A 174 -28.32 7.39 28.06
N GLN A 175 -28.40 7.98 29.23
CA GLN A 175 -27.68 9.20 29.60
C GLN A 175 -26.19 8.92 29.86
N GLN A 176 -25.86 7.82 30.54
CA GLN A 176 -24.50 7.34 30.73
C GLN A 176 -23.80 7.01 29.41
N LEU A 177 -24.50 6.48 28.40
CA LEU A 177 -23.92 6.22 27.09
C LEU A 177 -23.46 7.51 26.38
N LYS A 178 -24.14 8.63 26.63
CA LYS A 178 -23.77 9.94 26.07
C LYS A 178 -22.46 10.48 26.66
N THR A 179 -22.21 10.20 27.94
CA THR A 179 -21.03 10.67 28.68
C THR A 179 -19.78 9.80 28.46
N LYS A 180 -19.94 8.58 27.93
CA LYS A 180 -18.84 7.68 27.59
C LYS A 180 -17.88 8.29 26.57
N ASN A 181 -16.60 7.97 26.70
CA ASN A 181 -15.62 8.32 25.69
C ASN A 181 -15.83 7.53 24.38
N LEU A 182 -15.17 7.94 23.32
CA LEU A 182 -15.38 7.34 21.98
C LEU A 182 -15.05 5.84 21.94
N ASN A 183 -14.00 5.40 22.63
CA ASN A 183 -13.59 3.99 22.64
C ASN A 183 -14.63 3.11 23.32
N GLU A 184 -15.20 3.57 24.44
CA GLU A 184 -16.28 2.87 25.14
C GLU A 184 -17.57 2.79 24.30
N LYS A 185 -17.89 3.86 23.53
CA LYS A 185 -19.01 3.85 22.57
C LYS A 185 -18.81 2.80 21.48
N ILE A 186 -17.60 2.69 20.94
CA ILE A 186 -17.28 1.71 19.89
C ILE A 186 -17.26 0.28 20.44
N GLU A 187 -16.76 0.08 21.64
CA GLU A 187 -16.82 -1.24 22.30
C GLU A 187 -18.27 -1.66 22.54
N PHE A 188 -19.12 -0.73 22.97
CA PHE A 188 -20.56 -0.97 23.12
C PHE A 188 -21.22 -1.36 21.79
N LEU A 189 -20.94 -0.62 20.69
CA LEU A 189 -21.47 -0.97 19.36
C LEU A 189 -20.99 -2.36 18.91
N SER A 190 -19.74 -2.71 19.20
CA SER A 190 -19.21 -4.04 18.87
C SER A 190 -19.90 -5.16 19.62
N LYS A 191 -20.16 -4.98 20.93
CA LYS A 191 -20.93 -5.93 21.75
C LYS A 191 -22.37 -6.05 21.25
N ALA A 192 -23.00 -4.91 20.93
CA ALA A 192 -24.35 -4.88 20.37
C ALA A 192 -24.44 -5.62 19.02
N TYR A 193 -23.48 -5.40 18.13
CA TYR A 193 -23.41 -6.12 16.86
C TYR A 193 -23.31 -7.64 17.04
N VAL A 194 -22.46 -8.11 17.94
CA VAL A 194 -22.31 -9.55 18.23
C VAL A 194 -23.62 -10.14 18.78
N ASN A 195 -24.27 -9.43 19.72
CA ASN A 195 -25.55 -9.84 20.29
C ASN A 195 -26.65 -9.93 19.23
N GLY A 196 -26.85 -8.87 18.44
CA GLY A 196 -27.84 -8.86 17.37
C GLY A 196 -27.54 -9.86 16.24
N SER A 197 -26.25 -10.12 15.95
CA SER A 197 -25.88 -11.16 14.99
C SER A 197 -26.25 -12.54 15.48
N ARG A 198 -25.99 -12.85 16.76
CA ARG A 198 -26.40 -14.11 17.39
C ARG A 198 -27.91 -14.27 17.39
N ALA A 199 -28.65 -13.22 17.80
CA ALA A 199 -30.11 -13.25 17.80
C ALA A 199 -30.69 -13.52 16.39
N TYR A 200 -30.11 -12.90 15.36
CA TYR A 200 -30.51 -13.10 13.97
C TYR A 200 -30.36 -14.56 13.49
N GLU A 201 -29.35 -15.26 13.97
CA GLU A 201 -29.06 -16.65 13.56
C GLU A 201 -29.95 -17.68 14.29
N VAL A 202 -30.21 -17.45 15.58
CA VAL A 202 -30.86 -18.47 16.42
C VAL A 202 -32.36 -18.22 16.69
N ASN A 203 -32.89 -17.01 16.44
CA ASN A 203 -34.27 -16.66 16.80
C ASN A 203 -35.05 -16.12 15.59
N LYS A 204 -36.07 -16.84 15.15
CA LYS A 204 -36.89 -16.49 13.98
C LYS A 204 -37.60 -15.13 14.15
N LYS A 205 -38.11 -14.81 15.35
CA LYS A 205 -38.75 -13.51 15.64
C LYS A 205 -37.75 -12.37 15.55
N ALA A 206 -36.59 -12.51 16.18
CA ALA A 206 -35.50 -11.52 16.08
C ALA A 206 -35.05 -11.32 14.62
N LYS A 207 -34.98 -12.39 13.82
CA LYS A 207 -34.65 -12.31 12.40
C LYS A 207 -35.63 -11.41 11.63
N THR A 208 -36.94 -11.55 11.87
CA THR A 208 -37.99 -10.73 11.25
C THR A 208 -37.87 -9.28 11.71
N GLU A 209 -37.76 -9.04 13.01
CA GLU A 209 -37.64 -7.68 13.58
C GLU A 209 -36.38 -6.95 13.06
N ILE A 210 -35.25 -7.66 12.93
CA ILE A 210 -34.00 -7.09 12.37
C ILE A 210 -34.19 -6.76 10.87
N GLN A 211 -34.92 -7.59 10.12
CA GLN A 211 -35.21 -7.31 8.72
C GLN A 211 -36.11 -6.09 8.54
N GLU A 212 -37.13 -5.94 9.36
CA GLU A 212 -37.99 -4.76 9.39
C GLU A 212 -37.21 -3.50 9.79
N LEU A 213 -36.35 -3.62 10.80
CA LEU A 213 -35.45 -2.54 11.21
C LEU A 213 -34.51 -2.12 10.06
N ASN A 214 -34.00 -3.07 9.27
CA ASN A 214 -33.23 -2.77 8.09
C ASN A 214 -34.04 -1.99 7.04
N GLU A 215 -35.28 -2.34 6.81
CA GLU A 215 -36.19 -1.59 5.93
C GLU A 215 -36.43 -0.17 6.41
N LYS A 216 -36.65 0.03 7.73
CA LYS A 216 -36.77 1.35 8.36
C LYS A 216 -35.50 2.20 8.19
N ILE A 217 -34.30 1.58 8.25
CA ILE A 217 -33.04 2.29 7.99
C ILE A 217 -32.98 2.78 6.54
N TYR A 218 -33.31 1.93 5.57
CA TYR A 218 -33.31 2.31 4.14
C TYR A 218 -34.39 3.37 3.81
N SER A 219 -35.55 3.33 4.44
CA SER A 219 -36.60 4.33 4.27
C SER A 219 -36.36 5.61 5.05
N GLN A 220 -35.34 5.67 5.91
CA GLN A 220 -35.06 6.77 6.83
C GLN A 220 -36.26 7.08 7.77
N ASP A 221 -36.92 6.02 8.25
CA ASP A 221 -38.03 6.10 9.15
C ASP A 221 -37.71 6.91 10.41
N LYS A 222 -38.61 7.79 10.81
CA LYS A 222 -38.44 8.73 11.95
C LYS A 222 -38.13 8.00 13.26
N SER A 223 -38.66 6.78 13.47
CA SER A 223 -38.51 5.99 14.70
C SER A 223 -37.04 5.55 14.93
N VAL A 224 -36.28 5.33 13.87
CA VAL A 224 -34.90 4.82 13.95
C VAL A 224 -33.84 5.85 13.53
N LYS A 225 -34.24 6.89 12.81
CA LYS A 225 -33.33 7.86 12.18
C LYS A 225 -32.35 8.50 13.17
N LYS A 226 -32.84 8.96 14.32
CA LYS A 226 -31.99 9.63 15.32
C LYS A 226 -30.92 8.71 15.89
N LEU A 227 -31.28 7.48 16.27
CA LEU A 227 -30.35 6.49 16.81
C LEU A 227 -29.33 6.06 15.76
N TYR A 228 -29.79 5.78 14.55
CA TYR A 228 -28.94 5.45 13.41
C TYR A 228 -27.91 6.56 13.13
N GLN A 229 -28.32 7.81 13.03
CA GLN A 229 -27.41 8.92 12.77
C GLN A 229 -26.38 9.09 13.88
N GLN A 230 -26.78 9.00 15.14
CA GLN A 230 -25.89 9.12 16.28
C GLN A 230 -24.82 8.01 16.29
N THR A 231 -25.23 6.76 16.11
CA THR A 231 -24.31 5.62 16.15
C THR A 231 -23.41 5.54 14.91
N ARG A 232 -23.92 5.98 13.76
CA ARG A 232 -23.13 6.20 12.55
C ARG A 232 -22.03 7.25 12.79
N GLN A 233 -22.38 8.38 13.41
CA GLN A 233 -21.43 9.44 13.70
C GLN A 233 -20.29 8.95 14.62
N TRP A 234 -20.57 8.18 15.65
CA TRP A 234 -19.53 7.57 16.49
C TRP A 234 -18.56 6.71 15.69
N SER A 235 -19.07 5.93 14.76
CA SER A 235 -18.24 5.10 13.89
C SER A 235 -17.33 5.94 13.00
N LEU A 236 -17.85 7.03 12.40
CA LEU A 236 -17.08 7.92 11.54
C LEU A 236 -15.99 8.67 12.32
N GLU A 237 -16.29 9.11 13.54
CA GLU A 237 -15.30 9.73 14.43
C GLU A 237 -14.17 8.75 14.78
N TYR A 238 -14.52 7.51 15.10
CA TYR A 238 -13.57 6.44 15.36
C TYR A 238 -12.67 6.14 14.13
N PHE A 239 -13.27 6.02 12.95
CA PHE A 239 -12.52 5.80 11.72
C PHE A 239 -11.53 6.94 11.47
N ASN A 240 -11.97 8.18 11.62
CA ASN A 240 -11.12 9.36 11.46
C ASN A 240 -9.95 9.39 12.48
N LYS A 241 -10.18 8.96 13.73
CA LYS A 241 -9.14 8.79 14.74
C LYS A 241 -8.05 7.82 14.27
N ILE A 242 -8.45 6.66 13.72
CA ILE A 242 -7.51 5.66 13.21
C ILE A 242 -6.78 6.17 11.96
N TYR A 243 -7.48 6.82 11.01
CA TYR A 243 -6.84 7.40 9.83
C TYR A 243 -5.79 8.44 10.21
N LYS A 244 -6.12 9.36 11.11
CA LYS A 244 -5.17 10.35 11.65
C LYS A 244 -3.96 9.67 12.30
N ARG A 245 -4.18 8.65 13.11
CA ARG A 245 -3.12 7.87 13.76
C ARG A 245 -2.20 7.21 12.74
N LEU A 246 -2.74 6.71 11.63
CA LEU A 246 -1.95 6.10 10.55
C LEU A 246 -1.37 7.13 9.56
N GLY A 247 -1.65 8.41 9.72
CA GLY A 247 -1.20 9.46 8.80
C GLY A 247 -1.83 9.32 7.41
N VAL A 248 -3.09 8.88 7.35
CA VAL A 248 -3.88 8.70 6.12
C VAL A 248 -4.95 9.77 6.04
N LYS A 249 -5.16 10.30 4.83
CA LYS A 249 -6.20 11.29 4.55
C LYS A 249 -6.89 10.94 3.24
N PHE A 250 -8.22 10.94 3.25
CA PHE A 250 -9.03 10.71 2.06
C PHE A 250 -9.47 12.04 1.44
N ASP A 251 -9.52 12.07 0.12
CA ASP A 251 -10.04 13.21 -0.65
C ASP A 251 -11.57 13.13 -0.74
N ARG A 252 -12.13 11.91 -0.77
CA ARG A 252 -13.58 11.68 -0.84
C ARG A 252 -13.98 10.44 -0.01
N LEU A 253 -14.98 10.62 0.83
CA LEU A 253 -15.68 9.53 1.52
C LEU A 253 -17.00 9.30 0.80
N TYR A 254 -17.17 8.13 0.19
CA TYR A 254 -18.42 7.66 -0.39
C TYR A 254 -19.19 6.80 0.62
N PHE A 255 -20.51 6.84 0.57
CA PHE A 255 -21.36 6.07 1.44
C PHE A 255 -22.36 5.24 0.65
N GLU A 256 -22.66 4.03 1.12
CA GLU A 256 -23.73 3.22 0.51
C GLU A 256 -25.08 3.93 0.52
N SER A 257 -25.34 4.76 1.56
CA SER A 257 -26.56 5.59 1.67
C SER A 257 -26.68 6.65 0.57
N GLU A 258 -25.58 7.07 -0.08
CA GLU A 258 -25.62 8.02 -1.20
C GLU A 258 -26.05 7.34 -2.51
N VAL A 259 -25.72 6.06 -2.70
CA VAL A 259 -25.76 5.41 -4.01
C VAL A 259 -26.88 4.36 -4.17
N PHE A 260 -27.44 3.81 -3.07
CA PHE A 260 -28.36 2.68 -3.18
C PHE A 260 -29.65 2.98 -3.99
N LYS A 261 -30.19 4.21 -3.88
CA LYS A 261 -31.38 4.62 -4.62
C LYS A 261 -31.09 4.72 -6.13
N GLN A 262 -29.96 5.32 -6.47
CA GLN A 262 -29.51 5.45 -7.86
C GLN A 262 -29.17 4.08 -8.46
N GLY A 263 -28.50 3.20 -7.69
CA GLY A 263 -28.20 1.84 -8.12
C GLY A 263 -29.46 1.06 -8.50
N LYS A 264 -30.51 1.16 -7.69
CA LYS A 264 -31.82 0.58 -8.02
C LYS A 264 -32.39 1.15 -9.31
N LYS A 265 -32.33 2.47 -9.53
CA LYS A 265 -32.82 3.12 -10.75
C LYS A 265 -32.04 2.64 -11.99
N ILE A 266 -30.69 2.52 -11.89
CA ILE A 266 -29.85 2.04 -12.99
C ILE A 266 -30.27 0.62 -13.41
N VAL A 267 -30.43 -0.29 -12.45
CA VAL A 267 -30.86 -1.67 -12.73
C VAL A 267 -32.23 -1.72 -13.38
N LEU A 268 -33.23 -0.99 -12.84
CA LEU A 268 -34.58 -0.95 -13.39
C LEU A 268 -34.64 -0.36 -14.80
N LYS A 269 -33.89 0.70 -15.08
CA LYS A 269 -33.78 1.29 -16.41
C LYS A 269 -33.21 0.28 -17.43
N ASN A 270 -32.18 -0.46 -17.06
CA ASN A 270 -31.48 -1.38 -17.93
C ASN A 270 -32.12 -2.79 -17.99
N LEU A 271 -33.20 -3.02 -17.25
CA LEU A 271 -34.08 -4.17 -17.43
C LEU A 271 -34.77 -4.11 -18.82
N LYS A 272 -35.19 -2.91 -19.26
CA LYS A 272 -35.77 -2.68 -20.57
C LYS A 272 -34.79 -2.95 -21.72
N ASN A 273 -33.51 -2.79 -21.47
CA ASN A 273 -32.41 -3.01 -22.43
C ASN A 273 -31.90 -4.47 -22.43
N ASN A 274 -32.59 -5.40 -21.75
CA ASN A 274 -32.21 -6.81 -21.62
C ASN A 274 -30.81 -7.06 -21.04
N ILE A 275 -30.23 -6.07 -20.32
CA ILE A 275 -28.98 -6.25 -19.60
C ILE A 275 -29.21 -7.04 -18.31
N PHE A 276 -30.34 -6.80 -17.66
CA PHE A 276 -30.81 -7.54 -16.48
C PHE A 276 -32.07 -8.34 -16.79
N LYS A 277 -32.35 -9.38 -16.00
CA LYS A 277 -33.51 -10.24 -16.14
C LYS A 277 -34.23 -10.42 -14.81
N LYS A 278 -35.58 -10.52 -14.83
CA LYS A 278 -36.36 -10.94 -13.68
C LYS A 278 -36.20 -12.45 -13.46
N SER A 279 -35.95 -12.87 -12.22
CA SER A 279 -35.84 -14.26 -11.80
C SER A 279 -36.31 -14.41 -10.37
N GLN A 280 -37.29 -15.27 -10.09
CA GLN A 280 -37.82 -15.55 -8.74
C GLN A 280 -38.10 -14.27 -7.90
N ASN A 281 -38.83 -13.32 -8.48
CA ASN A 281 -39.12 -11.99 -7.90
C ASN A 281 -37.89 -11.10 -7.64
N ALA A 282 -36.69 -11.50 -8.02
CA ALA A 282 -35.47 -10.72 -7.98
C ALA A 282 -35.08 -10.21 -9.38
N ILE A 283 -34.09 -9.31 -9.45
CA ILE A 283 -33.48 -8.90 -10.73
C ILE A 283 -32.02 -9.31 -10.71
N ILE A 284 -31.63 -10.08 -11.73
CA ILE A 284 -30.30 -10.67 -11.85
C ILE A 284 -29.56 -10.16 -13.09
N PHE A 285 -28.24 -10.17 -13.04
CA PHE A 285 -27.37 -10.15 -14.21
C PHE A 285 -26.98 -11.58 -14.56
N GLN A 286 -27.22 -11.98 -15.82
CA GLN A 286 -26.91 -13.32 -16.32
C GLN A 286 -25.42 -13.40 -16.68
N GLY A 287 -24.57 -13.57 -15.68
CA GLY A 287 -23.12 -13.66 -15.84
C GLY A 287 -22.69 -14.85 -16.69
N GLU A 288 -23.43 -15.97 -16.66
CA GLU A 288 -23.15 -17.20 -17.43
C GLU A 288 -22.98 -16.93 -18.92
N LYS A 289 -23.72 -15.96 -19.50
CA LYS A 289 -23.54 -15.54 -20.89
C LYS A 289 -22.13 -15.02 -21.21
N TYR A 290 -21.34 -14.74 -20.18
CA TYR A 290 -19.99 -14.19 -20.28
C TYR A 290 -18.95 -15.05 -19.54
N GLY A 291 -19.29 -16.31 -19.19
CA GLY A 291 -18.46 -17.20 -18.41
C GLY A 291 -18.27 -16.76 -16.94
N LEU A 292 -19.24 -16.02 -16.39
CA LEU A 292 -19.24 -15.49 -15.04
C LEU A 292 -20.44 -16.03 -14.25
N HIS A 293 -20.43 -15.89 -12.92
CA HIS A 293 -21.58 -16.27 -12.11
C HIS A 293 -22.77 -15.33 -12.28
N ASN A 294 -24.00 -15.88 -12.20
CA ASN A 294 -25.20 -15.07 -12.08
C ASN A 294 -25.23 -14.36 -10.72
N ARG A 295 -25.61 -13.08 -10.70
CA ARG A 295 -25.72 -12.31 -9.45
C ARG A 295 -26.99 -11.50 -9.39
N VAL A 296 -27.51 -11.37 -8.15
CA VAL A 296 -28.70 -10.58 -7.84
C VAL A 296 -28.31 -9.12 -7.66
N PHE A 297 -28.94 -8.23 -8.39
CA PHE A 297 -28.76 -6.78 -8.29
C PHE A 297 -29.90 -6.10 -7.51
N ILE A 298 -31.12 -6.65 -7.60
CA ILE A 298 -32.25 -6.24 -6.75
C ILE A 298 -32.87 -7.51 -6.17
N THR A 299 -33.00 -7.55 -4.85
CA THR A 299 -33.59 -8.68 -4.12
C THR A 299 -35.10 -8.82 -4.38
N SER A 300 -35.69 -9.97 -4.03
CA SER A 300 -37.16 -10.18 -4.04
C SER A 300 -37.92 -9.18 -3.16
N ARG A 301 -37.29 -8.60 -2.13
CA ARG A 301 -37.84 -7.50 -1.32
C ARG A 301 -37.61 -6.11 -1.95
N LYS A 302 -37.28 -6.03 -3.23
CA LYS A 302 -37.06 -4.79 -3.97
C LYS A 302 -35.93 -3.90 -3.43
N GLN A 303 -34.96 -4.46 -2.71
CA GLN A 303 -33.78 -3.74 -2.19
C GLN A 303 -32.58 -3.90 -3.12
N ALA A 304 -31.82 -2.82 -3.30
CA ALA A 304 -30.55 -2.84 -4.04
C ALA A 304 -29.50 -3.65 -3.25
N THR A 305 -28.84 -4.57 -3.93
CA THR A 305 -27.68 -5.31 -3.40
C THR A 305 -26.41 -4.47 -3.49
N TYR A 306 -25.28 -5.02 -3.05
CA TYR A 306 -23.97 -4.39 -3.22
C TYR A 306 -23.66 -4.14 -4.71
N GLU A 307 -23.99 -5.13 -5.57
CA GLU A 307 -23.78 -5.05 -7.00
C GLU A 307 -24.47 -3.81 -7.62
N ALA A 308 -25.70 -3.55 -7.24
CA ALA A 308 -26.44 -2.39 -7.74
C ALA A 308 -25.89 -1.05 -7.19
N LYS A 309 -25.42 -1.05 -5.94
CA LYS A 309 -24.80 0.13 -5.33
C LYS A 309 -23.50 0.50 -6.03
N ASP A 310 -22.67 -0.50 -6.38
CA ASP A 310 -21.39 -0.29 -7.06
C ASP A 310 -21.55 0.24 -8.48
N LEU A 311 -22.65 -0.11 -9.20
CA LEU A 311 -22.97 0.54 -10.47
C LEU A 311 -23.13 2.06 -10.31
N ALA A 312 -23.86 2.47 -9.28
CA ALA A 312 -24.11 3.89 -9.02
C ALA A 312 -22.86 4.60 -8.50
N LEU A 313 -22.03 3.92 -7.70
CA LEU A 313 -20.76 4.44 -7.24
C LEU A 313 -19.84 4.76 -8.40
N ALA A 314 -19.67 3.83 -9.35
CA ALA A 314 -18.84 4.03 -10.52
C ALA A 314 -19.31 5.21 -11.40
N GLU A 315 -20.63 5.34 -11.62
CA GLU A 315 -21.19 6.52 -12.33
C GLU A 315 -20.90 7.83 -11.57
N LEU A 316 -21.04 7.84 -10.24
CA LEU A 316 -20.77 9.00 -9.40
C LEU A 316 -19.30 9.40 -9.45
N GLN A 317 -18.39 8.44 -9.34
CA GLN A 317 -16.94 8.65 -9.39
C GLN A 317 -16.48 9.22 -10.75
N ILE A 318 -17.05 8.72 -11.85
CA ILE A 318 -16.78 9.28 -13.18
C ILE A 318 -17.33 10.70 -13.31
N LYS A 319 -18.53 10.95 -12.81
CA LYS A 319 -19.14 12.27 -12.85
C LYS A 319 -18.33 13.30 -12.07
N GLU A 320 -17.83 12.94 -10.87
CA GLU A 320 -17.08 13.86 -10.01
C GLU A 320 -15.66 14.11 -10.51
N TYR A 321 -14.95 13.09 -10.99
CA TYR A 321 -13.51 13.18 -11.23
C TYR A 321 -13.07 12.88 -12.65
N ASN A 322 -13.87 12.22 -13.46
CA ASN A 322 -13.51 11.72 -14.80
C ASN A 322 -12.13 11.02 -14.83
N PRO A 323 -11.91 9.96 -14.02
CA PRO A 323 -10.63 9.29 -13.92
C PRO A 323 -10.31 8.46 -15.15
N SER A 324 -9.01 8.24 -15.42
CA SER A 324 -8.55 7.25 -16.42
C SER A 324 -8.76 5.82 -15.91
N LYS A 325 -8.58 5.62 -14.59
CA LYS A 325 -8.76 4.32 -13.90
C LYS A 325 -9.40 4.52 -12.54
N ILE A 326 -10.17 3.53 -12.12
CA ILE A 326 -10.69 3.36 -10.76
C ILE A 326 -10.12 2.04 -10.24
N ILE A 327 -9.34 2.10 -9.18
CA ILE A 327 -8.67 0.94 -8.60
C ILE A 327 -9.29 0.64 -7.24
N HIS A 328 -9.93 -0.53 -7.13
CA HIS A 328 -10.52 -1.04 -5.90
C HIS A 328 -9.51 -1.96 -5.20
N LEU A 329 -8.91 -1.50 -4.12
CA LEU A 329 -7.99 -2.29 -3.30
C LEU A 329 -8.80 -3.11 -2.27
N VAL A 330 -9.15 -4.34 -2.60
CA VAL A 330 -10.05 -5.20 -1.80
C VAL A 330 -9.48 -6.62 -1.71
N GLY A 331 -9.96 -7.42 -0.74
CA GLY A 331 -9.51 -8.80 -0.54
C GLY A 331 -9.83 -9.73 -1.72
N PRO A 332 -9.14 -10.86 -1.81
CA PRO A 332 -9.25 -11.78 -2.96
C PRO A 332 -10.61 -12.46 -3.07
N GLU A 333 -11.36 -12.54 -1.96
CA GLU A 333 -12.72 -13.10 -1.90
C GLU A 333 -13.73 -12.32 -2.75
N GLN A 334 -13.40 -11.07 -3.11
CA GLN A 334 -14.26 -10.22 -3.94
C GLN A 334 -13.94 -10.32 -5.45
N THR A 335 -12.98 -11.17 -5.86
CA THR A 335 -12.52 -11.23 -7.25
C THR A 335 -13.65 -11.59 -8.22
N GLU A 336 -14.40 -12.65 -7.94
CA GLU A 336 -15.52 -13.07 -8.79
C GLU A 336 -16.69 -12.07 -8.76
N TYR A 337 -16.88 -11.41 -7.64
CA TYR A 337 -17.84 -10.33 -7.48
C TYR A 337 -17.53 -9.18 -8.45
N PHE A 338 -16.31 -8.64 -8.42
CA PHE A 338 -15.91 -7.51 -9.26
C PHE A 338 -15.94 -7.86 -10.75
N LYS A 339 -15.59 -9.08 -11.14
CA LYS A 339 -15.71 -9.52 -12.54
C LYS A 339 -17.13 -9.32 -13.08
N VAL A 340 -18.15 -9.67 -12.29
CA VAL A 340 -19.58 -9.52 -12.69
C VAL A 340 -19.99 -8.06 -12.71
N VAL A 341 -19.64 -7.28 -11.67
CA VAL A 341 -19.98 -5.85 -11.61
C VAL A 341 -19.35 -5.08 -12.76
N PHE A 342 -18.06 -5.31 -13.06
CA PHE A 342 -17.37 -4.64 -14.16
C PHE A 342 -17.96 -5.02 -15.53
N LYS A 343 -18.35 -6.30 -15.70
CA LYS A 343 -19.04 -6.72 -16.92
C LYS A 343 -20.40 -6.06 -17.06
N ALA A 344 -21.17 -5.95 -15.99
CA ALA A 344 -22.45 -5.25 -16.00
C ALA A 344 -22.29 -3.76 -16.35
N LEU A 345 -21.30 -3.08 -15.72
CA LEU A 345 -20.94 -1.69 -16.04
C LEU A 345 -20.59 -1.50 -17.53
N GLU A 346 -19.74 -2.37 -18.07
CA GLU A 346 -19.35 -2.35 -19.49
C GLU A 346 -20.58 -2.49 -20.42
N LYS A 347 -21.55 -3.35 -20.04
CA LYS A 347 -22.77 -3.54 -20.83
C LYS A 347 -23.73 -2.36 -20.73
N ILE A 348 -23.80 -1.70 -19.58
CA ILE A 348 -24.61 -0.49 -19.38
C ILE A 348 -24.01 0.69 -20.17
N ASN A 349 -22.69 0.84 -20.12
CA ASN A 349 -21.99 1.93 -20.78
C ASN A 349 -20.56 1.48 -21.18
N PRO A 350 -20.26 1.35 -22.48
CA PRO A 350 -18.95 0.93 -22.97
C PRO A 350 -17.77 1.80 -22.52
N LYS A 351 -18.02 3.04 -22.07
CA LYS A 351 -16.98 3.93 -21.51
C LYS A 351 -16.33 3.37 -20.24
N PHE A 352 -16.95 2.41 -19.56
CA PHE A 352 -16.37 1.72 -18.39
C PHE A 352 -15.38 0.61 -18.79
N LYS A 353 -15.34 0.19 -20.04
CA LYS A 353 -14.42 -0.87 -20.47
C LYS A 353 -12.98 -0.53 -20.09
N ASN A 354 -12.34 -1.43 -19.36
CA ASN A 354 -10.96 -1.30 -18.86
C ASN A 354 -10.70 -0.10 -17.91
N LYS A 355 -11.73 0.56 -17.38
CA LYS A 355 -11.54 1.61 -16.36
C LYS A 355 -11.47 1.05 -14.95
N GLU A 356 -12.27 0.05 -14.65
CA GLU A 356 -12.37 -0.58 -13.33
C GLU A 356 -11.29 -1.65 -13.16
N ILE A 357 -10.58 -1.61 -12.03
CA ILE A 357 -9.51 -2.56 -11.71
C ILE A 357 -9.69 -3.05 -10.27
N HIS A 358 -9.86 -4.35 -10.08
CA HIS A 358 -9.75 -4.99 -8.78
C HIS A 358 -8.29 -5.31 -8.49
N LEU A 359 -7.72 -4.67 -7.49
CA LEU A 359 -6.37 -4.90 -7.00
C LEU A 359 -6.43 -5.71 -5.70
N SER A 360 -6.36 -7.03 -5.80
CA SER A 360 -6.44 -7.91 -4.64
C SER A 360 -5.16 -7.90 -3.79
N TYR A 361 -5.30 -8.21 -2.50
CA TYR A 361 -4.18 -8.45 -1.57
C TYR A 361 -4.45 -9.69 -0.73
N GLY A 362 -3.38 -10.37 -0.26
CA GLY A 362 -3.52 -11.58 0.54
C GLY A 362 -4.06 -11.32 1.96
N TRP A 363 -4.32 -12.36 2.72
CA TRP A 363 -4.82 -12.28 4.08
C TRP A 363 -3.73 -11.87 5.09
N VAL A 364 -4.15 -11.30 6.23
CA VAL A 364 -3.25 -11.05 7.36
C VAL A 364 -3.82 -11.63 8.63
N GLY A 365 -3.00 -12.38 9.35
CA GLY A 365 -3.32 -12.94 10.67
C GLY A 365 -2.14 -12.80 11.62
N LEU A 366 -2.35 -13.08 12.91
CA LEU A 366 -1.24 -13.20 13.87
C LEU A 366 -0.58 -14.57 13.74
N LYS A 367 0.75 -14.61 13.87
CA LYS A 367 1.54 -15.84 13.89
C LYS A 367 1.13 -16.79 15.04
N SER A 368 0.56 -16.27 16.11
CA SER A 368 0.17 -16.99 17.32
C SER A 368 -1.27 -17.56 17.32
N GLY A 369 -2.01 -17.55 16.20
CA GLY A 369 -3.35 -18.16 16.16
C GLY A 369 -4.22 -17.78 14.96
N LYS A 370 -5.16 -18.66 14.61
CA LYS A 370 -6.18 -18.41 13.57
C LYS A 370 -7.19 -17.35 14.06
N MET A 371 -7.45 -16.35 13.23
CA MET A 371 -8.53 -15.39 13.46
C MET A 371 -9.86 -15.95 12.97
N SER A 372 -10.89 -15.84 13.81
CA SER A 372 -12.29 -16.05 13.39
C SER A 372 -13.12 -14.85 13.83
N SER A 373 -13.57 -14.08 12.86
CA SER A 373 -14.46 -12.94 13.11
C SER A 373 -15.82 -13.38 13.68
N ARG A 374 -16.27 -14.60 13.35
CA ARG A 374 -17.51 -15.16 13.87
C ARG A 374 -17.39 -15.66 15.32
N ALA A 375 -16.19 -16.03 15.78
CA ALA A 375 -15.93 -16.54 17.13
C ALA A 375 -15.43 -15.47 18.12
N GLY A 376 -15.48 -14.18 17.79
CA GLY A 376 -15.07 -13.08 18.68
C GLY A 376 -13.54 -12.93 18.92
N LYS A 377 -12.71 -13.72 18.25
CA LYS A 377 -11.23 -13.66 18.39
C LYS A 377 -10.60 -12.81 17.28
N VAL A 378 -11.05 -11.57 17.14
CA VAL A 378 -10.51 -10.62 16.15
C VAL A 378 -9.54 -9.68 16.84
N VAL A 379 -8.32 -9.55 16.31
CA VAL A 379 -7.33 -8.59 16.82
C VAL A 379 -7.71 -7.19 16.36
N LEU A 380 -8.16 -6.37 17.30
CA LEU A 380 -8.51 -4.98 17.03
C LEU A 380 -7.28 -4.17 16.63
N ALA A 381 -7.45 -3.32 15.63
CA ALA A 381 -6.39 -2.49 15.07
C ALA A 381 -5.72 -1.59 16.12
N GLU A 382 -6.53 -0.92 16.93
CA GLU A 382 -6.05 -0.01 17.98
C GLU A 382 -5.29 -0.76 19.06
N SER A 383 -5.86 -1.88 19.57
CA SER A 383 -5.20 -2.71 20.58
C SER A 383 -3.84 -3.26 20.11
N LEU A 384 -3.71 -3.61 18.81
CA LEU A 384 -2.43 -4.04 18.26
C LEU A 384 -1.40 -2.91 18.26
N LEU A 385 -1.79 -1.73 17.80
CA LEU A 385 -0.94 -0.54 17.79
C LEU A 385 -0.50 -0.14 19.20
N ASP A 386 -1.42 -0.16 20.18
CA ASP A 386 -1.13 0.18 21.57
C ASP A 386 -0.19 -0.84 22.22
N LYS A 387 -0.41 -2.13 21.98
CA LYS A 387 0.45 -3.20 22.48
C LYS A 387 1.89 -3.09 21.96
N ILE A 388 2.06 -2.71 20.70
CA ILE A 388 3.37 -2.48 20.10
C ILE A 388 4.00 -1.20 20.67
N LYS A 389 3.21 -0.13 20.80
CA LYS A 389 3.64 1.14 21.38
C LYS A 389 4.18 0.96 22.81
N THR A 390 3.45 0.25 23.67
CA THR A 390 3.90 -0.06 25.05
C THR A 390 5.25 -0.79 25.06
N LYS A 391 5.43 -1.79 24.17
CA LYS A 391 6.71 -2.51 24.04
C LYS A 391 7.87 -1.65 23.52
N LEU A 392 7.58 -0.49 22.96
CA LEU A 392 8.54 0.47 22.42
C LEU A 392 8.59 1.76 23.25
N ASN A 393 8.48 1.64 24.58
CA ASN A 393 8.57 2.75 25.53
C ASN A 393 7.63 3.93 25.16
N ASN A 394 6.42 3.61 24.74
CA ASN A 394 5.38 4.55 24.33
C ASN A 394 5.72 5.45 23.12
N GLN A 395 6.70 5.05 22.30
CA GLN A 395 7.10 5.79 21.11
C GLN A 395 6.16 5.51 19.91
N GLU A 396 5.18 6.37 19.72
CA GLU A 396 4.11 6.20 18.71
C GLU A 396 4.64 6.07 17.28
N LYS A 397 5.59 6.92 16.86
CA LYS A 397 6.15 6.89 15.49
C LYS A 397 6.89 5.59 15.20
N ILE A 398 7.55 5.02 16.20
CA ILE A 398 8.28 3.76 16.07
C ILE A 398 7.29 2.59 16.02
N ALA A 399 6.24 2.63 16.84
CA ALA A 399 5.17 1.63 16.81
C ALA A 399 4.45 1.59 15.45
N GLN A 400 4.13 2.75 14.91
CA GLN A 400 3.56 2.84 13.56
C GLN A 400 4.50 2.29 12.49
N ALA A 401 5.79 2.60 12.55
CA ALA A 401 6.79 2.07 11.63
C ALA A 401 6.88 0.54 11.71
N ALA A 402 6.83 -0.02 12.91
CA ALA A 402 6.84 -1.46 13.15
C ALA A 402 5.66 -2.15 12.43
N VAL A 403 4.45 -1.62 12.59
CA VAL A 403 3.24 -2.18 11.96
C VAL A 403 3.27 -1.98 10.45
N LYS A 404 3.49 -0.76 9.98
CA LYS A 404 3.46 -0.41 8.55
C LYS A 404 4.49 -1.22 7.75
N TYR A 405 5.72 -1.25 8.22
CA TYR A 405 6.78 -1.98 7.55
C TYR A 405 6.56 -3.49 7.53
N SER A 406 6.11 -4.07 8.64
CA SER A 406 5.82 -5.52 8.72
C SER A 406 4.73 -5.96 7.75
N ILE A 407 3.81 -5.07 7.41
CA ILE A 407 2.80 -5.29 6.37
C ILE A 407 3.43 -5.11 4.98
N LEU A 408 4.12 -3.99 4.74
CA LEU A 408 4.57 -3.58 3.40
C LEU A 408 5.83 -4.30 2.90
N LYS A 409 6.61 -4.93 3.77
CA LYS A 409 7.79 -5.72 3.36
C LYS A 409 7.44 -7.01 2.62
N ASN A 410 6.19 -7.45 2.70
CA ASN A 410 5.66 -8.61 2.01
C ASN A 410 5.00 -8.17 0.70
N SER A 411 5.15 -8.98 -0.35
CA SER A 411 4.42 -8.72 -1.59
C SER A 411 2.92 -8.62 -1.33
N ARG A 412 2.28 -7.71 -2.03
CA ARG A 412 0.85 -7.41 -1.86
C ARG A 412 -0.03 -8.67 -1.89
N THR A 413 0.24 -9.60 -2.78
CA THR A 413 -0.58 -10.80 -2.97
C THR A 413 -0.31 -11.93 -1.97
N LYS A 414 0.78 -11.85 -1.19
CA LYS A 414 1.13 -12.89 -0.21
C LYS A 414 0.35 -12.71 1.10
N ASP A 415 0.00 -13.83 1.71
CA ASP A 415 -0.54 -13.85 3.07
C ASP A 415 0.53 -13.49 4.09
N ILE A 416 0.12 -12.84 5.16
CA ILE A 416 1.01 -12.36 6.23
C ILE A 416 0.65 -13.01 7.56
N ALA A 417 1.61 -13.72 8.14
CA ALA A 417 1.61 -14.09 9.55
C ALA A 417 2.32 -12.99 10.35
N PHE A 418 1.56 -12.04 10.90
CA PHE A 418 2.12 -10.90 11.62
C PHE A 418 2.70 -11.32 12.98
N SER A 419 3.94 -10.95 13.23
CA SER A 419 4.66 -11.20 14.50
C SER A 419 5.05 -9.88 15.17
N ILE A 420 4.54 -9.64 16.38
CA ILE A 420 4.91 -8.46 17.17
C ILE A 420 6.42 -8.47 17.46
N LYS A 421 7.00 -9.63 17.85
CA LYS A 421 8.43 -9.76 18.15
C LYS A 421 9.31 -9.36 16.96
N GLU A 422 8.98 -9.84 15.77
CA GLU A 422 9.74 -9.52 14.55
C GLU A 422 9.54 -8.05 14.12
N SER A 423 8.35 -7.49 14.34
CA SER A 423 8.04 -6.12 13.93
C SER A 423 8.82 -5.04 14.66
N ILE A 424 9.20 -5.29 15.92
CA ILE A 424 9.92 -4.34 16.80
C ILE A 424 11.44 -4.57 16.82
N ASN A 425 11.97 -5.51 16.08
CA ASN A 425 13.37 -5.88 16.10
C ASN A 425 14.25 -4.77 15.50
N LEU A 426 15.21 -4.25 16.28
CA LEU A 426 16.13 -3.19 15.88
C LEU A 426 17.33 -3.66 15.05
N SER A 427 17.57 -4.97 14.94
CA SER A 427 18.68 -5.56 14.16
C SER A 427 18.22 -6.40 12.98
N GLY A 428 16.90 -6.50 12.76
CA GLY A 428 16.31 -7.31 11.69
C GLY A 428 15.57 -6.49 10.64
N ASN A 429 14.90 -7.17 9.72
CA ASN A 429 14.11 -6.58 8.64
C ASN A 429 12.80 -5.98 9.19
N SER A 430 12.88 -4.79 9.81
CA SER A 430 11.78 -4.10 10.49
C SER A 430 11.77 -2.59 10.21
N GLY A 431 10.63 -1.94 10.48
CA GLY A 431 10.52 -0.48 10.39
C GLY A 431 11.42 0.25 11.37
N PRO A 432 11.44 -0.15 12.66
CA PRO A 432 12.37 0.40 13.65
C PRO A 432 13.85 0.31 13.25
N TYR A 433 14.28 -0.76 12.59
CA TYR A 433 15.66 -0.89 12.06
C TYR A 433 15.99 0.21 11.03
N LEU A 434 15.06 0.50 10.12
CA LEU A 434 15.26 1.56 9.13
C LEU A 434 15.27 2.95 9.76
N GLN A 435 14.40 3.20 10.74
CA GLN A 435 14.39 4.46 11.50
C GLN A 435 15.67 4.63 12.31
N TYR A 436 16.14 3.57 12.95
CA TYR A 436 17.40 3.57 13.70
C TYR A 436 18.59 3.85 12.77
N THR A 437 18.63 3.26 11.59
CA THR A 437 19.66 3.55 10.58
C THR A 437 19.65 5.02 10.18
N TYR A 438 18.47 5.60 9.95
CA TYR A 438 18.33 7.03 9.64
C TYR A 438 18.80 7.91 10.82
N ALA A 439 18.34 7.63 12.03
CA ALA A 439 18.72 8.39 13.24
C ALA A 439 20.23 8.35 13.51
N ARG A 440 20.87 7.19 13.29
CA ARG A 440 22.32 7.03 13.36
C ARG A 440 23.05 7.98 12.41
N ILE A 441 22.60 8.06 11.15
CA ILE A 441 23.19 9.00 10.18
C ILE A 441 23.00 10.44 10.65
N GLN A 442 21.80 10.83 11.13
CA GLN A 442 21.56 12.18 11.63
C GLN A 442 22.48 12.51 12.81
N SER A 443 22.72 11.56 13.72
CA SER A 443 23.64 11.74 14.83
C SER A 443 25.08 11.99 14.39
N ILE A 444 25.56 11.32 13.34
CA ILE A 444 26.91 11.54 12.79
C ILE A 444 27.01 12.92 12.17
N LEU A 445 26.02 13.31 11.36
CA LEU A 445 25.97 14.61 10.70
C LEU A 445 25.89 15.76 11.73
N LYS A 446 25.09 15.58 12.79
CA LYS A 446 25.01 16.54 13.88
C LYS A 446 26.34 16.68 14.65
N LYS A 447 27.06 15.58 14.90
CA LYS A 447 28.40 15.61 15.52
C LYS A 447 29.43 16.34 14.67
N HIS A 448 29.28 16.29 13.34
CA HIS A 448 30.15 17.07 12.43
C HIS A 448 29.93 18.57 12.60
N GLY A 449 28.70 19.03 12.80
CA GLY A 449 28.33 20.41 13.17
C GLY A 449 28.59 21.49 12.12
N LYS A 450 29.04 21.13 10.91
CA LYS A 450 29.40 22.06 9.82
C LYS A 450 28.54 21.79 8.58
N GLU A 451 28.38 22.82 7.75
CA GLU A 451 27.76 22.65 6.45
C GLU A 451 28.59 21.73 5.55
N LEU A 452 27.91 20.85 4.83
CA LEU A 452 28.58 19.88 3.95
C LEU A 452 29.04 20.55 2.66
N CYS A 453 30.27 20.32 2.26
CA CYS A 453 30.79 20.76 0.98
C CYS A 453 30.07 20.04 -0.18
N LYS A 454 29.38 20.79 -1.04
CA LYS A 454 28.63 20.25 -2.19
C LYS A 454 29.53 19.72 -3.29
N ASN A 455 30.78 20.19 -3.38
CA ASN A 455 31.77 19.82 -4.37
C ASN A 455 32.97 19.14 -3.70
N THR A 456 32.76 17.90 -3.24
CA THR A 456 33.86 17.10 -2.68
C THR A 456 34.84 16.67 -3.76
N LYS A 457 36.14 16.71 -3.42
CA LYS A 457 37.18 16.09 -4.25
C LYS A 457 36.95 14.59 -4.29
N PHE A 458 37.20 13.98 -5.46
CA PHE A 458 37.13 12.54 -5.59
C PHE A 458 38.25 11.89 -4.78
N CYS A 459 37.92 10.84 -4.03
CA CYS A 459 38.89 9.94 -3.40
C CYS A 459 38.75 8.52 -3.97
N VAL A 460 39.75 7.70 -3.75
CA VAL A 460 39.63 6.26 -4.09
C VAL A 460 38.57 5.62 -3.21
N LEU A 461 37.60 4.99 -3.86
CA LEU A 461 36.45 4.41 -3.16
C LEU A 461 36.74 2.96 -2.75
N THR A 462 36.35 2.63 -1.53
CA THR A 462 36.28 1.24 -1.08
C THR A 462 35.16 0.48 -1.83
N ASP A 463 35.24 -0.84 -1.87
CA ASP A 463 34.19 -1.66 -2.53
C ASP A 463 32.81 -1.43 -1.92
N THR A 464 32.73 -1.23 -0.60
CA THR A 464 31.45 -0.94 0.08
C THR A 464 30.91 0.44 -0.29
N GLU A 465 31.78 1.46 -0.46
CA GLU A 465 31.37 2.79 -0.94
C GLU A 465 30.86 2.71 -2.39
N GLN A 466 31.50 1.91 -3.25
CA GLN A 466 31.00 1.64 -4.61
C GLN A 466 29.63 0.97 -4.60
N GLN A 467 29.42 -0.05 -3.73
CA GLN A 467 28.14 -0.73 -3.56
C GLN A 467 27.04 0.23 -3.07
N LEU A 468 27.34 1.12 -2.12
CA LEU A 468 26.39 2.15 -1.65
C LEU A 468 25.97 3.09 -2.78
N ILE A 469 26.93 3.56 -3.59
CA ILE A 469 26.66 4.46 -4.72
C ILE A 469 25.82 3.76 -5.78
N LEU A 470 26.14 2.51 -6.10
CA LEU A 470 25.34 1.71 -7.02
C LEU A 470 23.91 1.55 -6.49
N GLN A 471 23.76 1.17 -5.21
CA GLN A 471 22.46 1.02 -4.57
C GLN A 471 21.65 2.34 -4.61
N LEU A 472 22.27 3.48 -4.31
CA LEU A 472 21.64 4.81 -4.39
C LEU A 472 21.12 5.12 -5.80
N SER A 473 21.86 4.73 -6.84
CA SER A 473 21.49 4.95 -8.24
C SER A 473 20.28 4.15 -8.70
N LEU A 474 19.96 3.04 -8.01
CA LEU A 474 18.82 2.15 -8.30
C LEU A 474 17.49 2.63 -7.71
N PHE A 475 17.50 3.61 -6.81
CA PHE A 475 16.28 4.06 -6.14
C PHE A 475 15.15 4.48 -7.09
N PRO A 476 15.41 5.30 -8.14
CA PRO A 476 14.35 5.67 -9.09
C PRO A 476 13.75 4.48 -9.83
N GLU A 477 14.55 3.44 -10.10
CA GLU A 477 14.08 2.21 -10.76
C GLU A 477 13.21 1.37 -9.83
N ALA A 478 13.59 1.25 -8.54
CA ALA A 478 12.80 0.58 -7.53
C ALA A 478 11.42 1.22 -7.34
N ILE A 479 11.34 2.55 -7.34
CA ILE A 479 10.06 3.28 -7.26
C ILE A 479 9.20 2.99 -8.50
N LEU A 480 9.79 3.09 -9.70
CA LEU A 480 9.06 2.85 -10.94
C LEU A 480 8.54 1.41 -11.03
N GLN A 481 9.34 0.44 -10.59
CA GLN A 481 8.94 -0.98 -10.56
C GLN A 481 7.80 -1.20 -9.56
N SER A 482 7.90 -0.60 -8.37
CA SER A 482 6.83 -0.62 -7.37
C SER A 482 5.51 -0.05 -7.91
N ALA A 483 5.57 1.06 -8.66
CA ALA A 483 4.39 1.66 -9.29
C ALA A 483 3.78 0.75 -10.37
N LYS A 484 4.61 0.17 -11.24
CA LYS A 484 4.16 -0.74 -12.32
C LYS A 484 3.49 -2.00 -11.79
N ASN A 485 4.03 -2.56 -10.71
CA ASN A 485 3.55 -3.80 -10.10
C ASN A 485 2.45 -3.56 -9.06
N PHE A 486 2.16 -2.30 -8.73
CA PHE A 486 1.31 -1.95 -7.58
C PHE A 486 1.75 -2.69 -6.31
N ASP A 487 3.06 -2.73 -6.04
CA ASP A 487 3.63 -3.48 -4.92
C ASP A 487 4.67 -2.67 -4.14
N SER A 488 4.33 -2.27 -2.91
CA SER A 488 5.19 -1.49 -2.04
C SER A 488 6.40 -2.28 -1.51
N SER A 489 6.37 -3.62 -1.59
CA SER A 489 7.45 -4.48 -1.08
C SER A 489 8.77 -4.27 -1.83
N GLU A 490 8.72 -3.82 -3.08
CA GLU A 490 9.90 -3.46 -3.86
C GLU A 490 10.70 -2.32 -3.19
N ILE A 491 10.00 -1.30 -2.68
CA ILE A 491 10.64 -0.20 -1.94
C ILE A 491 11.13 -0.68 -0.58
N ALA A 492 10.33 -1.48 0.13
CA ALA A 492 10.74 -2.01 1.44
C ALA A 492 12.02 -2.86 1.34
N LYS A 493 12.10 -3.75 0.34
CA LYS A 493 13.30 -4.55 0.03
C LYS A 493 14.49 -3.67 -0.32
N TYR A 494 14.27 -2.67 -1.15
CA TYR A 494 15.32 -1.71 -1.52
C TYR A 494 15.89 -1.00 -0.29
N LEU A 495 15.04 -0.46 0.58
CA LEU A 495 15.45 0.26 1.79
C LEU A 495 16.20 -0.64 2.77
N TYR A 496 15.75 -1.87 2.95
CA TYR A 496 16.42 -2.83 3.80
C TYR A 496 17.83 -3.15 3.30
N ASN A 497 17.99 -3.37 2.00
CA ASN A 497 19.31 -3.61 1.39
C ASN A 497 20.24 -2.41 1.56
N LEU A 498 19.74 -1.19 1.31
CA LEU A 498 20.52 0.04 1.51
C LEU A 498 20.96 0.20 2.96
N ALA A 499 20.03 -0.01 3.91
CA ALA A 499 20.32 0.08 5.34
C ALA A 499 21.31 -0.98 5.81
N LYS A 500 21.23 -2.21 5.28
CA LYS A 500 22.16 -3.31 5.57
C LYS A 500 23.58 -2.95 5.12
N ILE A 501 23.75 -2.56 3.85
CA ILE A 501 25.07 -2.16 3.31
C ILE A 501 25.63 -0.98 4.10
N PHE A 502 24.79 0.01 4.45
CA PHE A 502 25.23 1.15 5.25
C PHE A 502 25.65 0.75 6.65
N ASN A 503 24.94 -0.12 7.35
CA ASN A 503 25.32 -0.54 8.69
C ASN A 503 26.60 -1.36 8.69
N ASP A 504 26.81 -2.23 7.69
CA ASP A 504 28.09 -2.95 7.49
C ASP A 504 29.25 -1.96 7.24
N TYR A 505 29.01 -0.94 6.41
CA TYR A 505 29.97 0.13 6.16
C TYR A 505 30.32 0.92 7.43
N TYR A 506 29.31 1.31 8.20
CA TYR A 506 29.45 2.08 9.44
C TYR A 506 30.34 1.38 10.48
N HIS A 507 30.24 0.05 10.57
CA HIS A 507 31.05 -0.74 11.50
C HIS A 507 32.51 -0.88 11.06
N LYS A 508 32.78 -0.88 9.74
CA LYS A 508 34.12 -1.15 9.18
C LYS A 508 34.90 0.11 8.87
N VAL A 509 34.24 1.23 8.59
CA VAL A 509 34.89 2.42 8.04
C VAL A 509 34.68 3.62 8.99
N PRO A 510 35.77 4.18 9.53
CA PRO A 510 35.67 5.39 10.37
C PRO A 510 35.28 6.58 9.51
N ILE A 511 34.17 7.24 9.82
CA ILE A 511 33.65 8.39 9.04
C ILE A 511 34.29 9.69 9.53
N LEU A 512 34.14 10.00 10.83
CA LEU A 512 34.60 11.27 11.41
C LEU A 512 36.10 11.34 11.64
N LYS A 513 36.75 10.17 11.82
CA LYS A 513 38.19 10.03 12.10
C LYS A 513 39.06 9.84 10.85
N SER A 514 38.46 9.93 9.64
CA SER A 514 39.17 9.79 8.37
C SER A 514 39.99 11.02 8.01
N LYS A 515 40.94 10.88 7.06
CA LYS A 515 41.66 12.01 6.45
C LYS A 515 40.66 13.01 5.83
N LYS A 516 41.05 14.27 5.74
CA LYS A 516 40.15 15.40 5.36
C LYS A 516 39.31 15.12 4.09
N ILE A 517 39.96 14.70 3.00
CA ILE A 517 39.28 14.46 1.71
C ILE A 517 38.29 13.29 1.81
N GLU A 518 38.70 12.19 2.41
CA GLU A 518 37.84 11.02 2.63
C GLU A 518 36.67 11.33 3.58
N LYS A 519 36.94 12.08 4.65
CA LYS A 519 35.91 12.52 5.60
C LYS A 519 34.84 13.35 4.94
N GLU A 520 35.22 14.35 4.15
CA GLU A 520 34.28 15.20 3.40
C GLU A 520 33.43 14.36 2.45
N PHE A 521 34.04 13.45 1.70
CA PHE A 521 33.32 12.54 0.81
C PHE A 521 32.35 11.63 1.57
N ARG A 522 32.81 11.00 2.66
CA ARG A 522 31.98 10.09 3.49
C ARG A 522 30.81 10.78 4.13
N LEU A 523 30.98 12.02 4.59
CA LEU A 523 29.88 12.84 5.12
C LEU A 523 28.84 13.17 4.05
N VAL A 524 29.25 13.49 2.82
CA VAL A 524 28.30 13.66 1.71
C VAL A 524 27.61 12.36 1.36
N LEU A 525 28.33 11.23 1.30
CA LEU A 525 27.75 9.91 1.02
C LEU A 525 26.65 9.55 2.03
N ILE A 526 26.91 9.68 3.34
CA ILE A 526 25.91 9.36 4.34
C ILE A 526 24.72 10.34 4.35
N SER A 527 24.96 11.60 4.01
CA SER A 527 23.90 12.59 3.86
C SER A 527 22.94 12.21 2.73
N VAL A 528 23.43 11.80 1.56
CA VAL A 528 22.57 11.37 0.46
C VAL A 528 21.87 10.03 0.77
N ILE A 529 22.50 9.13 1.54
CA ILE A 529 21.85 7.92 2.04
C ILE A 529 20.64 8.32 2.91
N SER A 530 20.79 9.29 3.82
CA SER A 530 19.69 9.75 4.66
C SER A 530 18.54 10.35 3.84
N ILE A 531 18.83 11.10 2.77
CA ILE A 531 17.82 11.64 1.85
C ILE A 531 17.00 10.51 1.21
N VAL A 532 17.68 9.46 0.73
CA VAL A 532 17.03 8.32 0.09
C VAL A 532 16.22 7.49 1.09
N LEU A 533 16.76 7.22 2.28
CA LEU A 533 16.04 6.54 3.36
C LEU A 533 14.77 7.31 3.76
N LYS A 534 14.89 8.61 3.99
CA LYS A 534 13.75 9.48 4.34
C LYS A 534 12.68 9.46 3.25
N LYS A 535 13.10 9.57 2.00
CA LYS A 535 12.17 9.54 0.86
C LYS A 535 11.49 8.19 0.71
N GLY A 536 12.22 7.08 0.82
CA GLY A 536 11.67 5.73 0.73
C GLY A 536 10.71 5.41 1.88
N LEU A 537 11.06 5.79 3.11
CA LEU A 537 10.17 5.67 4.28
C LEU A 537 8.88 6.48 4.09
N TYR A 538 8.98 7.71 3.57
CA TYR A 538 7.81 8.51 3.22
C TYR A 538 6.89 7.80 2.23
N LEU A 539 7.43 7.12 1.21
CA LEU A 539 6.63 6.36 0.23
C LEU A 539 5.93 5.15 0.87
N LEU A 540 6.50 4.59 1.93
CA LEU A 540 5.86 3.55 2.75
C LEU A 540 4.91 4.12 3.82
N GLY A 541 4.66 5.42 3.86
CA GLY A 541 3.85 6.06 4.89
C GLY A 541 4.48 6.06 6.29
N ILE A 542 5.81 5.88 6.38
CA ILE A 542 6.56 5.81 7.63
C ILE A 542 7.29 7.14 7.86
N GLU A 543 7.11 7.71 9.05
CA GLU A 543 7.86 8.91 9.46
C GLU A 543 9.26 8.53 9.95
N THR A 544 10.24 9.41 9.68
CA THR A 544 11.58 9.30 10.26
C THR A 544 11.62 9.88 11.67
N VAL A 545 12.57 9.41 12.47
CA VAL A 545 12.90 9.95 13.79
C VAL A 545 14.38 10.31 13.85
N ASP A 546 14.72 11.46 14.39
CA ASP A 546 16.12 11.93 14.43
C ASP A 546 16.91 11.34 15.58
N LYS A 547 16.22 10.77 16.58
CA LYS A 547 16.79 10.07 17.75
C LYS A 547 15.97 8.82 18.07
N MET A 548 16.63 7.77 18.48
CA MET A 548 16.06 6.55 19.03
C MET A 548 16.84 6.12 20.26
#